data_6b2a6ac60ef46e8c829590183f637817
#
_entry.id   6b2a6ac60ef46e8c829590183f637817
#
_cell.length_a   1.000
_cell.length_b   1.000
_cell.length_c   1.000
_cell.angle_alpha   90.00
_cell.angle_beta   90.00
_cell.angle_gamma   90.00
#
_symmetry.space_group_name_H-M   'P 1'
#
loop_
_entity.id
_entity.type
_entity.pdbx_description
1 polymer ?
#
loop_
_entity_poly.entity_id
_entity_poly.type
_entity_poly.pdbx_seq_one_letter_code
_entity_poly.pdbx_strand_id
1 'polypeptide(L)'
;MTEERRQAIRSDYDSDPERFRTGQRATESYSRVGDVHEPVAARLQAEHLEPVLDLGCGEGRLLKLLRARGAAVVGLDNSPTMLAAVPEPKVLSDATAIPFPDGHFGAVAALYMLYHLPDPRAVLAESRRVLRTDGLFVTCAPSRYDNPELADLLPESPPNTFDSENGPDMVREFFADIEVERWDAPLLDLPNTEALLSWLRGYGVSGEDARRVAAQVATPLTLTKRGALIWAYGRSH
;
A
#
# COMPACT_ATOMS: atom_id res chain seq x y z
N MET A 1 -9.80 2.88 -19.60
CA MET A 1 -10.29 1.84 -18.69
C MET A 1 -11.73 2.10 -18.40
N THR A 2 -12.54 1.05 -18.45
CA THR A 2 -13.98 1.14 -18.24
C THR A 2 -14.30 1.40 -16.76
N GLU A 3 -15.40 2.12 -16.51
CA GLU A 3 -16.00 2.33 -15.19
C GLU A 3 -16.22 0.99 -14.45
N GLU A 4 -16.51 -0.08 -15.18
CA GLU A 4 -16.64 -1.46 -14.67
C GLU A 4 -15.40 -1.96 -13.91
N ARG A 5 -14.18 -1.60 -14.35
CA ARG A 5 -12.95 -2.02 -13.66
C ARG A 5 -12.69 -1.18 -12.40
N ARG A 6 -13.07 0.11 -12.41
CA ARG A 6 -13.05 0.95 -11.20
C ARG A 6 -14.04 0.44 -10.16
N GLN A 7 -15.23 0.04 -10.62
CA GLN A 7 -16.27 -0.55 -9.79
C GLN A 7 -15.82 -1.90 -9.20
N ALA A 8 -15.12 -2.75 -9.97
CA ALA A 8 -14.61 -4.04 -9.50
C ALA A 8 -13.56 -3.89 -8.38
N ILE A 9 -12.66 -2.90 -8.47
CA ILE A 9 -11.66 -2.63 -7.43
C ILE A 9 -12.32 -2.08 -6.17
N ARG A 10 -13.29 -1.15 -6.29
CA ARG A 10 -14.10 -0.66 -5.16
C ARG A 10 -14.92 -1.77 -4.52
N SER A 11 -15.52 -2.66 -5.33
CA SER A 11 -16.36 -3.75 -4.83
C SER A 11 -15.58 -4.79 -4.04
N ASP A 12 -14.28 -4.94 -4.25
CA ASP A 12 -13.47 -5.97 -3.59
C ASP A 12 -13.30 -5.69 -2.08
N TYR A 13 -12.96 -4.46 -1.68
CA TYR A 13 -12.86 -4.08 -0.28
C TYR A 13 -14.21 -3.97 0.43
N ASP A 14 -15.25 -3.58 -0.30
CA ASP A 14 -16.61 -3.47 0.25
C ASP A 14 -17.35 -4.81 0.21
N SER A 15 -17.05 -5.70 -0.74
CA SER A 15 -17.72 -7.01 -0.89
C SER A 15 -17.08 -8.13 -0.05
N ASP A 16 -15.77 -8.12 0.17
CA ASP A 16 -15.05 -9.08 1.03
C ASP A 16 -13.96 -8.38 1.89
N PRO A 17 -14.34 -7.50 2.83
CA PRO A 17 -13.39 -6.83 3.71
C PRO A 17 -12.57 -7.81 4.56
N GLU A 18 -13.10 -9.03 4.79
CA GLU A 18 -12.39 -10.05 5.56
C GLU A 18 -11.20 -10.63 4.80
N ARG A 19 -11.21 -10.61 3.47
CA ARG A 19 -10.04 -10.96 2.65
C ARG A 19 -8.86 -10.02 2.96
N PHE A 20 -9.10 -8.71 2.96
CA PHE A 20 -8.11 -7.70 3.30
C PHE A 20 -7.53 -7.91 4.71
N ARG A 21 -8.41 -8.07 5.71
CA ARG A 21 -8.01 -8.33 7.10
C ARG A 21 -7.21 -9.63 7.24
N THR A 22 -7.57 -10.65 6.47
CA THR A 22 -6.83 -11.93 6.46
C THR A 22 -5.41 -11.74 5.94
N GLY A 23 -5.23 -10.97 4.86
CA GLY A 23 -3.91 -10.63 4.33
C GLY A 23 -3.05 -9.83 5.32
N GLN A 24 -3.64 -8.84 5.98
CA GLN A 24 -2.95 -8.07 7.03
C GLN A 24 -2.52 -8.98 8.20
N ARG A 25 -3.44 -9.79 8.75
CA ARG A 25 -3.11 -10.73 9.83
C ARG A 25 -2.03 -11.72 9.46
N ALA A 26 -2.05 -12.24 8.23
CA ALA A 26 -1.01 -13.14 7.76
C ALA A 26 0.36 -12.45 7.70
N THR A 27 0.42 -11.22 7.18
CA THR A 27 1.65 -10.42 7.18
C THR A 27 2.14 -10.14 8.61
N GLU A 28 1.26 -9.71 9.51
CA GLU A 28 1.61 -9.44 10.90
C GLU A 28 2.14 -10.67 11.65
N SER A 29 1.49 -11.83 11.40
CA SER A 29 1.81 -13.06 12.13
C SER A 29 3.08 -13.76 11.62
N TYR A 30 3.39 -13.59 10.34
CA TYR A 30 4.42 -14.39 9.68
C TYR A 30 5.59 -13.57 9.12
N SER A 31 5.54 -12.24 9.17
CA SER A 31 6.66 -11.38 8.76
C SER A 31 7.77 -11.38 9.82
N ARG A 32 9.01 -11.50 9.37
CA ARG A 32 10.23 -11.41 10.21
C ARG A 32 10.54 -9.98 10.66
N VAL A 33 10.05 -8.98 9.93
CA VAL A 33 10.44 -7.58 10.11
C VAL A 33 9.25 -6.64 10.35
N GLY A 34 8.04 -7.20 10.51
CA GLY A 34 6.82 -6.38 10.56
C GLY A 34 6.44 -5.84 9.17
N ASP A 35 5.97 -4.62 9.11
CA ASP A 35 5.62 -3.96 7.85
C ASP A 35 6.16 -2.52 7.76
N VAL A 36 5.95 -1.90 6.60
CA VAL A 36 6.49 -0.56 6.27
C VAL A 36 5.84 0.59 7.02
N HIS A 37 4.67 0.41 7.64
CA HIS A 37 3.96 1.51 8.30
C HIS A 37 4.73 2.04 9.51
N GLU A 38 5.39 1.17 10.26
CA GLU A 38 6.17 1.56 11.44
C GLU A 38 7.39 2.43 11.09
N PRO A 39 8.31 2.03 10.18
CA PRO A 39 9.42 2.88 9.77
C PRO A 39 8.96 4.16 9.08
N VAL A 40 7.87 4.11 8.28
CA VAL A 40 7.29 5.33 7.68
C VAL A 40 6.79 6.29 8.76
N ALA A 41 6.00 5.81 9.72
CA ALA A 41 5.53 6.66 10.82
C ALA A 41 6.68 7.27 11.63
N ALA A 42 7.74 6.49 11.89
CA ALA A 42 8.92 6.97 12.62
C ALA A 42 9.65 8.07 11.85
N ARG A 43 9.86 7.93 10.54
CA ARG A 43 10.51 8.96 9.71
C ARG A 43 9.68 10.23 9.62
N LEU A 44 8.37 10.13 9.34
CA LEU A 44 7.49 11.30 9.27
C LEU A 44 7.44 12.08 10.57
N GLN A 45 7.48 11.39 11.71
CA GLN A 45 7.57 12.05 13.03
C GLN A 45 8.92 12.72 13.25
N ALA A 46 10.02 12.05 12.93
CA ALA A 46 11.38 12.58 13.12
C ALA A 46 11.63 13.86 12.30
N GLU A 47 11.02 13.96 11.12
CA GLU A 47 11.13 15.12 10.24
C GLU A 47 10.05 16.20 10.52
N HIS A 48 9.18 16.01 11.52
CA HIS A 48 8.12 16.96 11.93
C HIS A 48 7.21 17.42 10.78
N LEU A 49 6.84 16.51 9.88
CA LEU A 49 6.11 16.77 8.64
C LEU A 49 4.59 16.75 8.85
N GLU A 50 4.06 17.58 9.71
CA GLU A 50 2.64 17.68 10.01
C GLU A 50 1.97 18.88 9.29
N PRO A 51 0.66 18.80 8.98
CA PRO A 51 -0.21 17.62 9.07
C PRO A 51 0.12 16.58 7.99
N VAL A 52 -0.16 15.30 8.29
CA VAL A 52 0.04 14.17 7.37
C VAL A 52 -1.29 13.79 6.72
N LEU A 53 -1.30 13.50 5.42
CA LEU A 53 -2.39 12.82 4.73
C LEU A 53 -2.04 11.34 4.55
N ASP A 54 -2.83 10.45 5.15
CA ASP A 54 -2.79 9.00 4.91
C ASP A 54 -3.78 8.68 3.77
N LEU A 55 -3.27 8.56 2.55
CA LEU A 55 -4.03 8.47 1.30
C LEU A 55 -4.24 7.01 0.91
N GLY A 56 -5.51 6.59 0.76
CA GLY A 56 -5.88 5.19 0.67
C GLY A 56 -5.64 4.48 2.00
N CYS A 57 -6.09 5.11 3.10
CA CYS A 57 -5.72 4.71 4.46
C CYS A 57 -6.30 3.36 4.91
N GLY A 58 -7.24 2.77 4.15
CA GLY A 58 -7.92 1.54 4.52
C GLY A 58 -8.55 1.63 5.91
N GLU A 59 -8.21 0.71 6.80
CA GLU A 59 -8.63 0.74 8.21
C GLU A 59 -7.75 1.62 9.11
N GLY A 60 -6.89 2.46 8.53
CA GLY A 60 -6.13 3.50 9.22
C GLY A 60 -4.91 2.99 10.00
N ARG A 61 -4.14 2.06 9.45
CA ARG A 61 -2.96 1.51 10.13
C ARG A 61 -1.89 2.58 10.38
N LEU A 62 -1.46 3.29 9.32
CA LEU A 62 -0.50 4.38 9.46
C LEU A 62 -1.05 5.51 10.33
N LEU A 63 -2.30 5.90 10.10
CA LEU A 63 -3.00 6.92 10.87
C LEU A 63 -2.97 6.62 12.38
N LYS A 64 -3.25 5.38 12.79
CA LYS A 64 -3.22 4.96 14.20
C LYS A 64 -1.81 5.05 14.79
N LEU A 65 -0.79 4.65 14.03
CA LEU A 65 0.61 4.76 14.46
C LEU A 65 1.06 6.20 14.63
N LEU A 66 0.73 7.08 13.69
CA LEU A 66 1.05 8.51 13.75
C LEU A 66 0.35 9.19 14.93
N ARG A 67 -0.92 8.91 15.16
CA ARG A 67 -1.67 9.45 16.30
C ARG A 67 -1.14 9.01 17.65
N ALA A 68 -0.76 7.74 17.77
CA ALA A 68 -0.16 7.23 19.00
C ALA A 68 1.17 7.97 19.33
N ARG A 69 1.78 8.61 18.33
CA ARG A 69 2.96 9.46 18.46
C ARG A 69 2.65 10.95 18.61
N GLY A 70 1.36 11.32 18.65
CA GLY A 70 0.90 12.70 18.81
C GLY A 70 0.83 13.51 17.51
N ALA A 71 1.01 12.88 16.34
CA ALA A 71 1.01 13.58 15.05
C ALA A 71 -0.41 13.97 14.58
N ALA A 72 -0.52 15.14 13.95
CA ALA A 72 -1.72 15.58 13.26
C ALA A 72 -1.83 14.84 11.91
N VAL A 73 -2.84 13.96 11.77
CA VAL A 73 -3.04 13.13 10.59
C VAL A 73 -4.51 13.04 10.19
N VAL A 74 -4.76 13.05 8.88
CA VAL A 74 -6.07 12.85 8.25
C VAL A 74 -6.00 11.59 7.39
N GLY A 75 -6.99 10.70 7.54
CA GLY A 75 -7.15 9.54 6.65
C GLY A 75 -8.09 9.88 5.48
N LEU A 76 -7.74 9.45 4.28
CA LEU A 76 -8.62 9.52 3.11
C LEU A 76 -8.71 8.15 2.45
N ASP A 77 -9.92 7.70 2.18
CA ASP A 77 -10.19 6.47 1.44
C ASP A 77 -11.49 6.62 0.64
N ASN A 78 -11.69 5.81 -0.39
CA ASN A 78 -12.90 5.79 -1.17
C ASN A 78 -13.88 4.67 -0.76
N SER A 79 -13.48 3.79 0.17
CA SER A 79 -14.33 2.74 0.73
C SER A 79 -14.95 3.19 2.07
N PRO A 80 -16.28 3.33 2.15
CA PRO A 80 -16.96 3.61 3.41
C PRO A 80 -16.80 2.46 4.42
N THR A 81 -16.67 1.23 3.93
CA THR A 81 -16.47 0.03 4.77
C THR A 81 -15.12 0.08 5.48
N MET A 82 -14.05 0.43 4.77
CA MET A 82 -12.71 0.60 5.37
C MET A 82 -12.71 1.77 6.36
N LEU A 83 -13.26 2.91 5.98
CA LEU A 83 -13.31 4.09 6.84
C LEU A 83 -14.16 3.92 8.10
N ALA A 84 -15.07 2.96 8.14
CA ALA A 84 -15.87 2.71 9.36
C ALA A 84 -15.01 2.46 10.60
N ALA A 85 -13.84 1.84 10.44
CA ALA A 85 -12.88 1.53 11.51
C ALA A 85 -11.89 2.66 11.81
N VAL A 86 -11.88 3.73 11.00
CA VAL A 86 -10.92 4.84 11.11
C VAL A 86 -11.49 5.92 12.02
N PRO A 87 -10.76 6.38 13.06
CA PRO A 87 -11.18 7.52 13.87
C PRO A 87 -11.06 8.85 13.11
N GLU A 88 -11.85 9.87 13.53
CA GLU A 88 -11.75 11.23 12.97
C GLU A 88 -10.39 11.91 13.28
N PRO A 89 -9.87 12.80 12.41
CA PRO A 89 -10.45 13.23 11.14
C PRO A 89 -10.18 12.22 10.00
N LYS A 90 -11.21 11.96 9.21
CA LYS A 90 -11.18 11.11 8.01
C LYS A 90 -12.08 11.67 6.92
N VAL A 91 -11.79 11.35 5.67
CA VAL A 91 -12.51 11.86 4.51
C VAL A 91 -12.83 10.72 3.54
N LEU A 92 -14.11 10.58 3.19
CA LEU A 92 -14.54 9.70 2.11
C LEU A 92 -14.40 10.44 0.79
N SER A 93 -13.38 10.12 -0.01
CA SER A 93 -13.11 10.77 -1.30
C SER A 93 -12.31 9.89 -2.24
N ASP A 94 -12.36 10.21 -3.53
CA ASP A 94 -11.46 9.65 -4.53
C ASP A 94 -10.09 10.34 -4.43
N ALA A 95 -9.02 9.54 -4.41
CA ALA A 95 -7.65 10.04 -4.34
C ALA A 95 -7.23 10.87 -5.59
N THR A 96 -7.97 10.76 -6.70
CA THR A 96 -7.76 11.58 -7.91
C THR A 96 -8.37 13.00 -7.80
N ALA A 97 -9.06 13.31 -6.70
CA ALA A 97 -9.69 14.59 -6.42
C ALA A 97 -9.65 14.86 -4.90
N ILE A 98 -8.47 15.15 -4.37
CA ILE A 98 -8.25 15.36 -2.94
C ILE A 98 -8.89 16.67 -2.47
N PRO A 99 -9.89 16.64 -1.54
CA PRO A 99 -10.67 17.82 -1.16
C PRO A 99 -9.96 18.73 -0.15
N PHE A 100 -8.71 19.04 -0.43
CA PHE A 100 -7.88 19.95 0.36
C PHE A 100 -7.17 20.97 -0.54
N PRO A 101 -6.88 22.18 -0.03
CA PRO A 101 -6.19 23.20 -0.81
C PRO A 101 -4.74 22.81 -1.12
N ASP A 102 -4.15 23.52 -2.08
CA ASP A 102 -2.75 23.40 -2.45
C ASP A 102 -1.84 23.69 -1.26
N GLY A 103 -0.77 22.91 -1.12
CA GLY A 103 0.24 23.11 -0.09
C GLY A 103 -0.27 22.96 1.36
N HIS A 104 -1.28 22.16 1.59
CA HIS A 104 -1.88 21.98 2.93
C HIS A 104 -1.07 21.05 3.82
N PHE A 105 -0.55 19.94 3.27
CA PHE A 105 0.10 18.89 4.05
C PHE A 105 1.62 19.00 4.10
N GLY A 106 2.19 18.66 5.25
CA GLY A 106 3.63 18.48 5.40
C GLY A 106 4.10 17.14 4.84
N ALA A 107 3.23 16.12 4.91
CA ALA A 107 3.49 14.85 4.26
C ALA A 107 2.22 14.25 3.64
N VAL A 108 2.40 13.48 2.58
CA VAL A 108 1.38 12.62 1.96
C VAL A 108 1.95 11.21 1.87
N ALA A 109 1.27 10.24 2.48
CA ALA A 109 1.64 8.83 2.42
C ALA A 109 0.60 8.03 1.63
N ALA A 110 1.03 7.32 0.58
CA ALA A 110 0.20 6.49 -0.28
C ALA A 110 0.74 5.04 -0.29
N LEU A 111 0.51 4.32 0.83
CA LEU A 111 1.12 3.00 1.06
C LEU A 111 0.24 1.87 0.51
N TYR A 112 0.80 1.04 -0.38
CA TYR A 112 0.12 -0.12 -0.97
C TYR A 112 -1.23 0.20 -1.64
N MET A 113 -1.38 1.40 -2.25
CA MET A 113 -2.65 1.78 -2.86
C MET A 113 -2.55 2.14 -4.35
N LEU A 114 -1.41 2.66 -4.83
CA LEU A 114 -1.29 3.17 -6.21
C LEU A 114 -1.49 2.11 -7.28
N TYR A 115 -1.13 0.86 -7.04
CA TYR A 115 -1.32 -0.24 -7.99
C TYR A 115 -2.79 -0.67 -8.16
N HIS A 116 -3.69 -0.22 -7.29
CA HIS A 116 -5.14 -0.41 -7.45
C HIS A 116 -5.76 0.57 -8.44
N LEU A 117 -5.01 1.57 -8.85
CA LEU A 117 -5.49 2.61 -9.76
C LEU A 117 -5.18 2.25 -11.22
N PRO A 118 -6.05 2.63 -12.14
CA PRO A 118 -5.78 2.45 -13.57
C PRO A 118 -4.67 3.35 -14.09
N ASP A 119 -4.64 4.59 -13.57
CA ASP A 119 -3.60 5.58 -13.82
C ASP A 119 -3.20 6.25 -12.50
N PRO A 120 -2.07 5.84 -11.92
CA PRO A 120 -1.55 6.43 -10.69
C PRO A 120 -1.12 7.91 -10.84
N ARG A 121 -0.89 8.39 -12.06
CA ARG A 121 -0.40 9.75 -12.31
C ARG A 121 -1.37 10.83 -11.80
N ALA A 122 -2.67 10.58 -11.92
CA ALA A 122 -3.67 11.51 -11.40
C ALA A 122 -3.54 11.70 -9.88
N VAL A 123 -3.25 10.60 -9.14
CA VAL A 123 -3.04 10.67 -7.69
C VAL A 123 -1.69 11.28 -7.34
N LEU A 124 -0.65 11.01 -8.11
CA LEU A 124 0.66 11.66 -7.93
C LEU A 124 0.58 13.17 -8.14
N ALA A 125 -0.17 13.63 -9.15
CA ALA A 125 -0.42 15.05 -9.40
C ALA A 125 -1.16 15.71 -8.23
N GLU A 126 -2.24 15.09 -7.73
CA GLU A 126 -3.00 15.59 -6.58
C GLU A 126 -2.16 15.56 -5.29
N SER A 127 -1.38 14.50 -5.07
CA SER A 127 -0.44 14.43 -3.94
C SER A 127 0.56 15.58 -3.98
N ARG A 128 1.12 15.87 -5.17
CA ARG A 128 2.05 17.00 -5.34
C ARG A 128 1.36 18.35 -5.12
N ARG A 129 0.11 18.50 -5.58
CA ARG A 129 -0.67 19.74 -5.40
C ARG A 129 -0.92 20.04 -3.92
N VAL A 130 -1.38 19.06 -3.15
CA VAL A 130 -1.73 19.27 -1.73
C VAL A 130 -0.54 19.29 -0.80
N LEU A 131 0.64 18.85 -1.28
CA LEU A 131 1.88 18.84 -0.52
C LEU A 131 2.54 20.22 -0.51
N ARG A 132 3.04 20.65 0.67
CA ARG A 132 3.87 21.87 0.79
C ARG A 132 5.14 21.75 -0.05
N THR A 133 5.74 22.90 -0.37
CA THR A 133 6.98 22.94 -1.18
C THR A 133 8.15 22.21 -0.49
N ASP A 134 8.21 22.21 0.83
CA ASP A 134 9.19 21.50 1.65
C ASP A 134 8.68 20.17 2.21
N GLY A 135 7.52 19.72 1.74
CA GLY A 135 6.88 18.50 2.22
C GLY A 135 7.46 17.22 1.63
N LEU A 136 7.04 16.08 2.16
CA LEU A 136 7.50 14.76 1.78
C LEU A 136 6.33 13.87 1.32
N PHE A 137 6.44 13.33 0.12
CA PHE A 137 5.59 12.26 -0.37
C PHE A 137 6.27 10.91 -0.12
N VAL A 138 5.52 9.91 0.31
CA VAL A 138 6.00 8.54 0.43
C VAL A 138 4.99 7.56 -0.15
N THR A 139 5.48 6.60 -0.93
CA THR A 139 4.67 5.48 -1.44
C THR A 139 5.41 4.16 -1.33
N CYS A 140 4.65 3.08 -1.28
CA CYS A 140 5.15 1.72 -1.21
C CYS A 140 4.44 0.82 -2.22
N ALA A 141 5.21 -0.02 -2.90
CA ALA A 141 4.67 -1.02 -3.81
C ALA A 141 5.48 -2.31 -3.79
N PRO A 142 4.83 -3.47 -3.95
CA PRO A 142 5.52 -4.73 -4.21
C PRO A 142 6.19 -4.71 -5.57
N SER A 143 7.18 -5.58 -5.74
CA SER A 143 7.75 -5.89 -7.05
C SER A 143 6.79 -6.77 -7.85
N ARG A 144 6.81 -6.66 -9.19
CA ARG A 144 6.18 -7.63 -10.08
C ARG A 144 6.83 -9.01 -10.00
N TYR A 145 8.01 -9.12 -9.39
CA TYR A 145 8.76 -10.36 -9.13
C TYR A 145 8.70 -10.76 -7.66
N ASP A 146 7.68 -10.30 -6.92
CA ASP A 146 7.47 -10.68 -5.52
C ASP A 146 7.09 -12.15 -5.40
N ASN A 147 7.51 -12.84 -4.34
CA ASN A 147 7.25 -14.25 -4.06
C ASN A 147 7.70 -15.21 -5.18
N PRO A 148 8.99 -15.19 -5.58
CA PRO A 148 9.49 -16.00 -6.69
C PRO A 148 9.30 -17.51 -6.47
N GLU A 149 9.19 -17.96 -5.22
CA GLU A 149 8.94 -19.37 -4.86
C GLU A 149 7.58 -19.89 -5.35
N LEU A 150 6.65 -18.98 -5.62
CA LEU A 150 5.29 -19.30 -6.07
C LEU A 150 5.00 -18.81 -7.50
N ALA A 151 5.96 -18.17 -8.19
CA ALA A 151 5.73 -17.48 -9.46
C ALA A 151 5.07 -18.38 -10.53
N ASP A 152 5.54 -19.62 -10.68
CA ASP A 152 5.02 -20.55 -11.67
C ASP A 152 3.70 -21.26 -11.24
N LEU A 153 3.29 -21.08 -10.00
CA LEU A 153 2.11 -21.73 -9.43
C LEU A 153 0.92 -20.78 -9.29
N LEU A 154 1.19 -19.48 -9.15
CA LEU A 154 0.15 -18.46 -9.04
C LEU A 154 -0.57 -18.27 -10.37
N PRO A 155 -1.87 -17.94 -10.36
CA PRO A 155 -2.59 -17.57 -11.56
C PRO A 155 -1.94 -16.38 -12.25
N GLU A 156 -1.91 -16.38 -13.59
CA GLU A 156 -1.49 -15.21 -14.35
C GLU A 156 -2.38 -14.01 -14.01
N SER A 157 -1.75 -12.91 -13.72
CA SER A 157 -2.42 -11.62 -13.45
C SER A 157 -1.85 -10.55 -14.36
N PRO A 158 -2.69 -9.60 -14.82
CA PRO A 158 -2.17 -8.46 -15.57
C PRO A 158 -1.15 -7.71 -14.69
N PRO A 159 -0.09 -7.16 -15.29
CA PRO A 159 0.90 -6.41 -14.54
C PRO A 159 0.26 -5.23 -13.80
N ASN A 160 0.74 -4.97 -12.61
CA ASN A 160 0.33 -3.81 -11.84
C ASN A 160 0.63 -2.52 -12.62
N THR A 161 -0.26 -1.55 -12.49
CA THR A 161 -0.07 -0.20 -13.08
C THR A 161 1.07 0.56 -12.38
N PHE A 162 1.35 0.18 -11.12
CA PHE A 162 2.41 0.73 -10.28
C PHE A 162 3.07 -0.41 -9.48
N ASP A 163 4.38 -0.55 -9.61
CA ASP A 163 5.19 -1.53 -8.88
C ASP A 163 6.58 -0.96 -8.54
N SER A 164 7.41 -1.73 -7.87
CA SER A 164 8.76 -1.27 -7.50
C SER A 164 9.68 -1.05 -8.69
N GLU A 165 9.37 -1.59 -9.87
CA GLU A 165 10.16 -1.44 -11.09
C GLU A 165 9.83 -0.15 -11.83
N ASN A 166 8.52 0.16 -12.03
CA ASN A 166 8.08 1.33 -12.79
C ASN A 166 7.75 2.55 -11.90
N GLY A 167 7.47 2.31 -10.63
CA GLY A 167 7.05 3.36 -9.69
C GLY A 167 8.04 4.51 -9.54
N PRO A 168 9.37 4.26 -9.38
CA PRO A 168 10.33 5.35 -9.25
C PRO A 168 10.32 6.31 -10.44
N ASP A 169 10.23 5.81 -11.68
CA ASP A 169 10.22 6.67 -12.87
C ASP A 169 8.90 7.45 -12.97
N MET A 170 7.78 6.83 -12.61
CA MET A 170 6.49 7.50 -12.58
C MET A 170 6.44 8.61 -11.51
N VAL A 171 7.03 8.38 -10.33
CA VAL A 171 7.12 9.40 -9.27
C VAL A 171 8.01 10.57 -9.72
N ARG A 172 9.11 10.31 -10.47
CA ARG A 172 9.98 11.36 -11.02
C ARG A 172 9.27 12.31 -11.99
N GLU A 173 8.17 11.91 -12.60
CA GLU A 173 7.36 12.80 -13.45
C GLU A 173 6.77 13.99 -12.65
N PHE A 174 6.63 13.86 -11.32
CA PHE A 174 6.00 14.85 -10.43
C PHE A 174 6.94 15.41 -9.35
N PHE A 175 8.01 14.69 -9.02
CA PHE A 175 8.95 15.02 -7.95
C PHE A 175 10.38 14.89 -8.46
N ALA A 176 11.13 15.96 -8.45
CA ALA A 176 12.49 15.99 -9.00
C ALA A 176 13.51 15.19 -8.15
N ASP A 177 13.31 15.20 -6.82
CA ASP A 177 14.21 14.56 -5.86
C ASP A 177 13.52 13.37 -5.20
N ILE A 178 14.04 12.16 -5.44
CA ILE A 178 13.50 10.92 -4.88
C ILE A 178 14.60 10.05 -4.29
N GLU A 179 14.25 9.36 -3.20
CA GLU A 179 15.02 8.30 -2.58
C GLU A 179 14.25 6.99 -2.71
N VAL A 180 14.92 5.89 -3.07
CA VAL A 180 14.29 4.57 -3.26
C VAL A 180 14.96 3.54 -2.37
N GLU A 181 14.23 3.06 -1.39
CA GLU A 181 14.65 1.96 -0.51
C GLU A 181 14.04 0.65 -1.03
N ARG A 182 14.87 -0.30 -1.45
CA ARG A 182 14.42 -1.59 -1.98
C ARG A 182 14.72 -2.72 -0.99
N TRP A 183 13.86 -3.73 -1.01
CA TRP A 183 14.13 -4.99 -0.33
C TRP A 183 13.97 -6.16 -1.30
N ASP A 184 14.80 -7.18 -1.10
CA ASP A 184 14.77 -8.49 -1.75
C ASP A 184 15.31 -9.49 -0.73
N ALA A 185 14.43 -10.08 0.07
CA ALA A 185 14.84 -10.91 1.19
C ALA A 185 13.75 -11.93 1.60
N PRO A 186 14.14 -13.06 2.21
CA PRO A 186 13.22 -14.07 2.75
C PRO A 186 12.57 -13.54 4.04
N LEU A 187 11.45 -12.86 3.92
CA LEU A 187 10.83 -12.11 5.01
C LEU A 187 9.52 -12.69 5.54
N LEU A 188 8.90 -13.68 4.89
CA LEU A 188 7.60 -14.18 5.30
C LEU A 188 7.68 -15.72 5.54
N ASP A 189 7.53 -16.14 6.78
CA ASP A 189 7.59 -17.56 7.18
C ASP A 189 6.20 -18.16 7.32
N LEU A 190 5.84 -19.08 6.44
CA LEU A 190 4.58 -19.81 6.47
C LEU A 190 4.82 -21.20 7.07
N PRO A 191 4.46 -21.42 8.34
CA PRO A 191 4.87 -22.62 9.07
C PRO A 191 4.17 -23.92 8.60
N ASN A 192 2.99 -23.78 7.98
CA ASN A 192 2.18 -24.92 7.57
C ASN A 192 1.23 -24.53 6.42
N THR A 193 0.55 -25.53 5.89
CA THR A 193 -0.40 -25.37 4.77
C THR A 193 -1.56 -24.42 5.10
N GLU A 194 -2.02 -24.35 6.35
CA GLU A 194 -3.10 -23.44 6.75
C GLU A 194 -2.64 -21.98 6.67
N ALA A 195 -1.43 -21.68 7.11
CA ALA A 195 -0.82 -20.37 6.97
C ALA A 195 -0.65 -19.98 5.49
N LEU A 196 -0.21 -20.92 4.65
CA LEU A 196 -0.10 -20.70 3.20
C LEU A 196 -1.48 -20.41 2.57
N LEU A 197 -2.52 -21.16 2.89
CA LEU A 197 -3.88 -20.94 2.38
C LEU A 197 -4.43 -19.59 2.84
N SER A 198 -4.23 -19.22 4.11
CA SER A 198 -4.64 -17.93 4.66
C SER A 198 -3.94 -16.77 3.94
N TRP A 199 -2.64 -16.89 3.72
CA TRP A 199 -1.86 -15.89 3.00
C TRP A 199 -2.30 -15.75 1.53
N LEU A 200 -2.47 -16.89 0.81
CA LEU A 200 -2.97 -16.91 -0.58
C LEU A 200 -4.32 -16.23 -0.71
N ARG A 201 -5.24 -16.45 0.23
CA ARG A 201 -6.53 -15.76 0.27
C ARG A 201 -6.35 -14.24 0.39
N GLY A 202 -5.52 -13.79 1.34
CA GLY A 202 -5.20 -12.37 1.52
C GLY A 202 -4.54 -11.76 0.28
N TYR A 203 -3.74 -12.54 -0.44
CA TYR A 203 -3.09 -12.15 -1.68
C TYR A 203 -4.07 -12.07 -2.88
N GLY A 204 -5.33 -12.50 -2.69
CA GLY A 204 -6.38 -12.42 -3.71
C GLY A 204 -6.50 -13.66 -4.60
N VAL A 205 -5.85 -14.76 -4.24
CA VAL A 205 -5.96 -16.03 -4.96
C VAL A 205 -7.29 -16.70 -4.62
N SER A 206 -8.00 -17.21 -5.65
CA SER A 206 -9.28 -17.91 -5.45
C SER A 206 -9.13 -19.13 -4.55
N GLY A 207 -10.19 -19.53 -3.86
CA GLY A 207 -10.14 -20.70 -2.97
C GLY A 207 -9.78 -22.01 -3.69
N GLU A 208 -10.10 -22.14 -4.96
CA GLU A 208 -9.74 -23.29 -5.79
C GLU A 208 -8.25 -23.25 -6.14
N ASP A 209 -7.78 -22.13 -6.69
CA ASP A 209 -6.36 -21.94 -7.01
C ASP A 209 -5.47 -22.03 -5.77
N ALA A 210 -5.89 -21.48 -4.64
CA ALA A 210 -5.14 -21.58 -3.39
C ALA A 210 -4.93 -23.03 -2.96
N ARG A 211 -5.98 -23.89 -3.08
CA ARG A 211 -5.83 -25.33 -2.80
C ARG A 211 -4.91 -26.02 -3.81
N ARG A 212 -5.00 -25.65 -5.09
CA ARG A 212 -4.14 -26.17 -6.15
C ARG A 212 -2.67 -25.82 -5.90
N VAL A 213 -2.37 -24.58 -5.53
CA VAL A 213 -1.02 -24.13 -5.17
C VAL A 213 -0.54 -24.87 -3.92
N ALA A 214 -1.35 -24.89 -2.87
CA ALA A 214 -0.96 -25.53 -1.60
C ALA A 214 -0.69 -27.04 -1.71
N ALA A 215 -1.31 -27.72 -2.67
CA ALA A 215 -1.05 -29.13 -2.95
C ALA A 215 0.32 -29.40 -3.61
N GLN A 216 0.96 -28.38 -4.18
CA GLN A 216 2.23 -28.47 -4.90
C GLN A 216 3.42 -27.90 -4.08
N VAL A 217 3.17 -27.34 -2.90
CA VAL A 217 4.17 -26.63 -2.11
C VAL A 217 4.34 -27.33 -0.76
N ALA A 218 5.58 -27.66 -0.43
CA ALA A 218 5.92 -28.17 0.89
C ALA A 218 5.98 -27.03 1.93
N THR A 219 5.50 -27.30 3.12
CA THR A 219 5.64 -26.40 4.28
C THR A 219 6.51 -27.04 5.36
N PRO A 220 7.26 -26.26 6.17
CA PRO A 220 7.29 -24.79 6.21
C PRO A 220 7.90 -24.18 4.94
N LEU A 221 7.39 -23.02 4.54
CA LEU A 221 7.83 -22.27 3.37
C LEU A 221 8.21 -20.85 3.79
N THR A 222 9.37 -20.38 3.37
CA THR A 222 9.74 -18.96 3.48
C THR A 222 9.60 -18.30 2.14
N LEU A 223 8.84 -17.20 2.08
CA LEU A 223 8.67 -16.41 0.87
C LEU A 223 9.65 -15.23 0.85
N THR A 224 10.30 -15.06 -0.30
CA THR A 224 11.09 -13.88 -0.60
C THR A 224 10.17 -12.72 -0.97
N LYS A 225 10.22 -11.66 -0.17
CA LYS A 225 9.47 -10.43 -0.40
C LYS A 225 10.34 -9.42 -1.13
N ARG A 226 9.80 -8.87 -2.20
CA ARG A 226 10.42 -7.83 -3.02
C ARG A 226 9.52 -6.62 -3.13
N GLY A 227 10.12 -5.43 -3.04
CA GLY A 227 9.36 -4.19 -3.15
C GLY A 227 10.22 -2.97 -2.94
N ALA A 228 9.59 -1.80 -2.88
CA ALA A 228 10.26 -0.54 -2.61
C ALA A 228 9.38 0.42 -1.81
N LEU A 229 10.02 1.21 -0.92
CA LEU A 229 9.58 2.52 -0.48
C LEU A 229 10.20 3.57 -1.38
N ILE A 230 9.40 4.53 -1.82
CA ILE A 230 9.82 5.66 -2.62
C ILE A 230 9.45 6.92 -1.85
N TRP A 231 10.47 7.65 -1.42
CA TRP A 231 10.37 8.95 -0.77
C TRP A 231 10.60 10.03 -1.83
N ALA A 232 9.80 11.08 -1.85
CA ALA A 232 9.88 12.12 -2.84
C ALA A 232 9.68 13.50 -2.20
N TYR A 233 10.62 14.41 -2.43
CA TYR A 233 10.61 15.73 -1.82
C TYR A 233 9.87 16.74 -2.68
N GLY A 234 9.04 17.57 -2.03
CA GLY A 234 8.25 18.61 -2.69
C GLY A 234 9.06 19.78 -3.26
N ARG A 235 10.38 19.84 -3.00
CA ARG A 235 11.27 20.91 -3.50
C ARG A 235 11.32 20.86 -5.03
N SER A 236 10.99 22.00 -5.66
CA SER A 236 11.42 22.28 -7.03
C SER A 236 12.82 22.88 -6.97
N HIS A 237 13.75 22.32 -7.69
CA HIS A 237 15.04 22.99 -7.92
C HIS A 237 14.86 24.18 -8.83
#